data_36080e6929edd9cb270fc96de771dcd6
#
_entry.id   36080e6929edd9cb270fc96de771dcd6
#
_cell.length_a   1.000
_cell.length_b   1.000
_cell.length_c   1.000
_cell.angle_alpha   90.00
_cell.angle_beta   90.00
_cell.angle_gamma   90.00
#
_symmetry.space_group_name_H-M   'P 1'
#
loop_
_entity.id
_entity.type
_entity.pdbx_description
1 polymer ?
#
loop_
_entity_poly.entity_id
_entity_poly.type
_entity_poly.pdbx_seq_one_letter_code
_entity_poly.pdbx_strand_id
1 'polypeptide(L)'
;MTFPDKQTVLDFIRDNPDATTKQAIAKGLRVKGEQRNVLRAILKELEAEGALQRTGKRAWAQADRPPPTGVVEFTRIDKNGDLIGQSVGDNGPFGPDIVYAGPSGKPKAKAPGIGDKALCKISEHNGEWRALSITIFEKRLSDRLIGLYSTGPNGGKVSPSSRKERREFVIQEADTHGAKDGDLVVAEPKPQGRRHYGPALGEIVEIIGHISDPRSASLLAIHAHDIPTEFPEAAIEQARNPKPAASEREDLTQIPLITIDPHDARDHDDAVFAEKLDDGWRVIVAIADVAAYVTEGSPLDKEALKRGNSTYFPDRVVPMLPFELSADECSLKEGELRRTLAVEMIFGTDGHKRSHRFIRGMMQSAAKLSYEEAQAAIDGKPGGKAGEMLEEVLKPLWGAYAALSKARDKRAPLDLDLPERRIKFKENGEIDGIYTKERLEAHRLIEEMMIQANVAAAETLEREKSPLIYRVHDTPTDAKIAAFAEFLQTIELK
;
A
#
# COMPACT_ATOMS: atom_id res chain seq x y z
N MET A 1 51.32 9.09 -2.24
CA MET A 1 50.50 9.10 -1.01
C MET A 1 49.69 7.82 -1.02
N THR A 2 49.93 6.94 -0.07
CA THR A 2 49.16 5.71 0.14
C THR A 2 47.73 6.08 0.46
N PHE A 3 46.76 5.39 -0.13
CA PHE A 3 45.33 5.56 0.15
C PHE A 3 45.09 5.17 1.63
N PRO A 4 44.18 5.91 2.37
CA PRO A 4 43.83 5.54 3.74
C PRO A 4 43.21 4.15 3.80
N ASP A 5 43.67 3.32 4.72
CA ASP A 5 43.10 2.00 4.99
C ASP A 5 41.77 2.13 5.78
N LYS A 6 41.09 1.01 6.01
CA LYS A 6 39.81 0.95 6.75
C LYS A 6 39.92 1.60 8.14
N GLN A 7 41.01 1.31 8.86
CA GLN A 7 41.22 1.84 10.21
C GLN A 7 41.35 3.37 10.20
N THR A 8 42.12 3.90 9.26
CA THR A 8 42.29 5.36 9.10
C THR A 8 40.96 6.04 8.78
N VAL A 9 40.07 5.39 7.99
CA VAL A 9 38.73 5.93 7.69
C VAL A 9 37.83 5.91 8.94
N LEU A 10 37.86 4.83 9.73
CA LEU A 10 37.12 4.73 11.00
C LEU A 10 37.61 5.75 12.02
N ASP A 11 38.92 5.85 12.22
CA ASP A 11 39.53 6.81 13.14
C ASP A 11 39.20 8.25 12.76
N PHE A 12 39.24 8.56 11.45
CA PHE A 12 38.80 9.87 10.98
C PHE A 12 37.35 10.17 11.28
N ILE A 13 36.43 9.22 11.08
CA ILE A 13 34.99 9.40 11.37
C ILE A 13 34.79 9.55 12.88
N ARG A 14 35.52 8.79 13.71
CA ARG A 14 35.48 8.90 15.17
C ARG A 14 35.92 10.28 15.66
N ASP A 15 37.02 10.77 15.11
CA ASP A 15 37.61 12.04 15.55
C ASP A 15 36.92 13.26 14.92
N ASN A 16 36.09 13.06 13.89
CA ASN A 16 35.33 14.11 13.19
C ASN A 16 33.83 13.74 13.06
N PRO A 17 33.08 13.66 14.14
CA PRO A 17 31.69 13.20 14.16
C PRO A 17 30.72 14.04 13.30
N ASP A 18 31.08 15.28 12.96
CA ASP A 18 30.33 16.15 12.04
C ASP A 18 30.58 15.82 10.57
N ALA A 19 31.64 15.08 10.25
CA ALA A 19 31.98 14.68 8.89
C ALA A 19 31.22 13.41 8.46
N THR A 20 29.89 13.47 8.53
CA THR A 20 29.02 12.30 8.28
C THR A 20 28.86 11.92 6.81
N THR A 21 29.09 12.84 5.87
CA THR A 21 28.89 12.56 4.44
C THR A 21 30.15 12.07 3.74
N LYS A 22 30.00 11.21 2.71
CA LYS A 22 31.13 10.78 1.85
C LYS A 22 31.98 11.97 1.37
N GLN A 23 31.36 13.11 1.06
CA GLN A 23 32.06 14.27 0.55
C GLN A 23 32.90 14.94 1.66
N ALA A 24 32.36 15.04 2.88
CA ALA A 24 33.08 15.57 4.04
C ALA A 24 34.26 14.64 4.42
N ILE A 25 34.03 13.33 4.48
CA ILE A 25 35.06 12.32 4.75
C ILE A 25 36.19 12.37 3.69
N ALA A 26 35.80 12.40 2.39
CA ALA A 26 36.78 12.52 1.30
C ALA A 26 37.59 13.80 1.35
N LYS A 27 36.98 14.93 1.73
CA LYS A 27 37.65 16.23 1.91
C LYS A 27 38.63 16.18 3.09
N GLY A 28 38.21 15.66 4.22
CA GLY A 28 39.03 15.55 5.42
C GLY A 28 40.25 14.63 5.22
N LEU A 29 40.05 13.49 4.60
CA LEU A 29 41.10 12.52 4.24
C LEU A 29 41.89 12.92 2.99
N ARG A 30 41.60 14.06 2.37
CA ARG A 30 42.24 14.58 1.15
C ARG A 30 42.17 13.65 -0.06
N VAL A 31 41.12 12.81 -0.13
CA VAL A 31 40.89 11.82 -1.19
C VAL A 31 40.35 12.51 -2.44
N LYS A 32 41.00 12.33 -3.62
CA LYS A 32 40.65 12.97 -4.90
C LYS A 32 40.50 11.95 -6.04
N GLY A 33 39.80 12.35 -7.10
CA GLY A 33 39.71 11.58 -8.34
C GLY A 33 39.15 10.17 -8.14
N GLU A 34 39.76 9.18 -8.78
CA GLU A 34 39.35 7.77 -8.74
C GLU A 34 39.40 7.14 -7.34
N GLN A 35 40.22 7.67 -6.46
CA GLN A 35 40.31 7.22 -5.06
C GLN A 35 38.97 7.39 -4.29
N ARG A 36 38.04 8.22 -4.77
CA ARG A 36 36.68 8.33 -4.19
C ARG A 36 35.84 7.06 -4.36
N ASN A 37 36.16 6.23 -5.37
CA ASN A 37 35.49 4.94 -5.56
C ASN A 37 35.98 3.92 -4.53
N VAL A 38 37.27 3.94 -4.21
CA VAL A 38 37.88 3.10 -3.17
C VAL A 38 37.30 3.47 -1.80
N LEU A 39 37.22 4.78 -1.48
CA LEU A 39 36.55 5.24 -0.24
C LEU A 39 35.09 4.74 -0.18
N ARG A 40 34.38 4.74 -1.30
CA ARG A 40 33.01 4.22 -1.35
C ARG A 40 32.93 2.72 -1.04
N ALA A 41 33.90 1.95 -1.53
CA ALA A 41 33.98 0.52 -1.24
C ALA A 41 34.26 0.29 0.25
N ILE A 42 35.25 0.98 0.82
CA ILE A 42 35.59 0.89 2.25
C ILE A 42 34.38 1.25 3.15
N LEU A 43 33.68 2.34 2.85
CA LEU A 43 32.49 2.73 3.62
C LEU A 43 31.37 1.65 3.56
N LYS A 44 31.21 0.98 2.41
CA LYS A 44 30.27 -0.14 2.28
C LYS A 44 30.73 -1.39 3.06
N GLU A 45 32.02 -1.68 3.06
CA GLU A 45 32.58 -2.79 3.80
C GLU A 45 32.43 -2.57 5.31
N LEU A 46 32.75 -1.36 5.82
CA LEU A 46 32.58 -0.99 7.22
C LEU A 46 31.08 -1.00 7.65
N GLU A 47 30.18 -0.68 6.73
CA GLU A 47 28.74 -0.80 6.93
C GLU A 47 28.32 -2.28 7.02
N ALA A 48 28.85 -3.14 6.15
CA ALA A 48 28.58 -4.58 6.17
C ALA A 48 29.18 -5.30 7.40
N GLU A 49 30.33 -4.82 7.88
CA GLU A 49 30.99 -5.29 9.11
C GLU A 49 30.30 -4.77 10.41
N GLY A 50 29.30 -3.89 10.28
CA GLY A 50 28.58 -3.32 11.42
C GLY A 50 29.35 -2.23 12.16
N ALA A 51 30.49 -1.79 11.68
CA ALA A 51 31.29 -0.72 12.31
C ALA A 51 30.73 0.68 12.04
N LEU A 52 30.01 0.85 10.92
CA LEU A 52 29.29 2.06 10.55
C LEU A 52 27.83 1.78 10.31
N GLN A 53 26.97 2.74 10.63
CA GLN A 53 25.56 2.75 10.33
C GLN A 53 25.21 3.91 9.40
N ARG A 54 24.30 3.71 8.46
CA ARG A 54 23.74 4.79 7.66
C ARG A 54 22.72 5.59 8.44
N THR A 55 22.90 6.89 8.48
CA THR A 55 21.99 7.85 9.12
C THR A 55 21.19 8.69 8.11
N GLY A 56 21.23 8.28 6.81
CA GLY A 56 20.51 8.89 5.69
C GLY A 56 21.13 8.55 4.34
N LYS A 57 20.50 8.95 3.24
CA LYS A 57 20.91 8.58 1.85
C LYS A 57 22.40 8.75 1.52
N ARG A 58 23.14 9.59 2.26
CA ARG A 58 24.55 9.90 1.99
C ARG A 58 25.39 10.12 3.24
N ALA A 59 24.91 9.70 4.43
CA ALA A 59 25.59 9.95 5.70
C ALA A 59 25.81 8.64 6.47
N TRP A 60 26.91 8.59 7.22
CA TRP A 60 27.32 7.47 8.08
C TRP A 60 27.66 7.95 9.49
N ALA A 61 27.43 7.13 10.49
CA ALA A 61 27.87 7.30 11.87
C ALA A 61 28.49 5.98 12.38
N GLN A 62 29.29 6.04 13.43
CA GLN A 62 29.74 4.83 14.12
C GLN A 62 28.54 4.11 14.74
N ALA A 63 28.56 2.79 14.71
CA ALA A 63 27.45 1.97 15.19
C ALA A 63 27.27 2.02 16.72
N ASP A 64 28.34 2.29 17.45
CA ASP A 64 28.38 2.38 18.91
C ASP A 64 28.27 3.83 19.45
N ARG A 65 28.24 4.83 18.58
CA ARG A 65 28.19 6.23 18.97
C ARG A 65 27.15 7.01 18.18
N PRO A 66 26.21 7.71 18.84
CA PRO A 66 25.22 8.52 18.13
C PRO A 66 25.87 9.74 17.47
N PRO A 67 25.36 10.20 16.31
CA PRO A 67 25.85 11.43 15.68
C PRO A 67 25.47 12.65 16.52
N PRO A 68 26.24 13.75 16.47
CA PRO A 68 25.94 14.98 17.22
C PRO A 68 24.58 15.60 16.89
N THR A 69 24.08 15.34 15.69
CA THR A 69 22.71 15.67 15.29
C THR A 69 22.15 14.49 14.50
N GLY A 70 21.04 13.95 14.95
CA GLY A 70 20.43 12.76 14.35
C GLY A 70 18.98 12.57 14.76
N VAL A 71 18.33 11.63 14.10
CA VAL A 71 16.98 11.21 14.46
C VAL A 71 17.07 10.26 15.63
N VAL A 72 16.31 10.52 16.69
CA VAL A 72 16.15 9.66 17.86
C VAL A 72 14.72 9.15 17.90
N GLU A 73 14.54 7.85 18.04
CA GLU A 73 13.26 7.20 18.32
C GLU A 73 13.18 6.91 19.82
N PHE A 74 12.14 7.47 20.47
CA PHE A 74 11.93 7.30 21.92
C PHE A 74 11.08 6.05 22.17
N THR A 75 11.62 5.07 22.90
CA THR A 75 11.02 3.74 22.99
C THR A 75 10.46 3.38 24.36
N ARG A 76 10.93 4.01 25.43
CA ARG A 76 10.51 3.69 26.78
C ARG A 76 10.74 4.85 27.76
N ILE A 77 10.13 4.71 28.93
CA ILE A 77 10.45 5.53 30.12
C ILE A 77 11.21 4.61 31.09
N ASP A 78 12.30 5.13 31.65
CA ASP A 78 13.09 4.40 32.65
C ASP A 78 12.46 4.48 34.06
N LYS A 79 13.10 3.83 35.02
CA LYS A 79 12.66 3.79 36.42
C LYS A 79 12.70 5.16 37.13
N ASN A 80 13.42 6.12 36.59
CA ASN A 80 13.53 7.49 37.11
C ASN A 80 12.47 8.44 36.46
N GLY A 81 11.69 7.95 35.50
CA GLY A 81 10.71 8.75 34.76
C GLY A 81 11.29 9.48 33.54
N ASP A 82 12.53 9.18 33.16
CA ASP A 82 13.19 9.79 32.02
C ASP A 82 12.82 9.06 30.73
N LEU A 83 12.53 9.82 29.66
CA LEU A 83 12.22 9.29 28.34
C LEU A 83 13.50 8.86 27.64
N ILE A 84 13.58 7.60 27.26
CA ILE A 84 14.75 6.96 26.65
C ILE A 84 14.47 6.63 25.19
N GLY A 85 15.47 6.91 24.33
CA GLY A 85 15.44 6.57 22.92
C GLY A 85 16.79 6.10 22.41
N GLN A 86 16.84 5.79 21.11
CA GLN A 86 18.05 5.40 20.38
C GLN A 86 18.13 6.15 19.06
N SER A 87 19.34 6.34 18.55
CA SER A 87 19.54 6.90 17.20
C SER A 87 18.93 5.96 16.14
N VAL A 88 18.36 6.54 15.08
CA VAL A 88 17.73 5.77 13.98
C VAL A 88 18.59 5.86 12.73
N GLY A 89 18.96 4.70 12.18
CA GLY A 89 19.61 4.53 10.90
C GLY A 89 18.72 3.85 9.87
N ASP A 90 19.24 3.62 8.68
CA ASP A 90 18.50 2.96 7.59
C ASP A 90 18.05 1.52 7.95
N ASN A 91 18.77 0.86 8.86
CA ASN A 91 18.49 -0.51 9.34
C ASN A 91 17.74 -0.54 10.69
N GLY A 92 17.25 0.59 11.18
CA GLY A 92 16.53 0.70 12.46
C GLY A 92 17.31 1.42 13.55
N PRO A 93 16.85 1.30 14.83
CA PRO A 93 17.52 1.90 15.97
C PRO A 93 18.92 1.33 16.20
N PHE A 94 19.87 2.16 16.58
CA PHE A 94 21.24 1.76 16.86
C PHE A 94 21.89 2.65 17.94
N GLY A 95 23.03 2.18 18.47
CA GLY A 95 23.82 2.90 19.44
C GLY A 95 23.31 2.79 20.88
N PRO A 96 23.90 3.52 21.82
CA PRO A 96 23.52 3.53 23.20
C PRO A 96 22.17 4.18 23.45
N ASP A 97 21.65 3.96 24.65
CA ASP A 97 20.49 4.68 25.15
C ASP A 97 20.76 6.18 25.27
N ILE A 98 19.78 6.96 24.86
CA ILE A 98 19.84 8.42 24.86
C ILE A 98 18.69 8.95 25.71
N VAL A 99 19.00 9.72 26.73
CA VAL A 99 18.04 10.35 27.63
C VAL A 99 17.52 11.65 27.00
N TYR A 100 16.22 11.84 26.99
CA TYR A 100 15.62 13.10 26.57
C TYR A 100 15.84 14.21 27.59
N ALA A 101 16.51 15.29 27.19
CA ALA A 101 16.88 16.40 28.07
C ALA A 101 16.03 17.67 27.86
N GLY A 102 15.10 17.64 26.90
CA GLY A 102 14.19 18.77 26.62
C GLY A 102 14.24 19.28 25.19
N PRO A 103 13.49 20.34 24.84
CA PRO A 103 13.54 20.97 23.55
C PRO A 103 14.76 21.87 23.39
N SER A 104 15.35 21.88 22.19
CA SER A 104 16.41 22.83 21.81
C SER A 104 15.76 24.14 21.43
N GLY A 105 15.74 25.13 22.31
CA GLY A 105 15.21 26.47 22.01
C GLY A 105 14.06 26.91 22.93
N LYS A 106 12.92 27.29 22.39
CA LYS A 106 11.83 27.92 23.16
C LYS A 106 11.24 26.97 24.22
N PRO A 107 11.04 27.40 25.47
CA PRO A 107 10.61 26.57 26.61
C PRO A 107 9.21 25.95 26.48
N LYS A 108 8.42 26.33 25.47
CA LYS A 108 7.04 25.85 25.21
C LYS A 108 6.93 24.84 24.08
N ALA A 109 8.04 24.31 23.56
CA ALA A 109 7.96 23.28 22.54
C ALA A 109 7.43 21.97 23.14
N LYS A 110 6.56 21.27 22.42
CA LYS A 110 6.01 19.95 22.77
C LYS A 110 7.17 18.97 23.01
N ALA A 111 7.10 18.16 24.05
CA ALA A 111 8.05 17.08 24.28
C ALA A 111 7.65 15.84 23.48
N PRO A 112 8.59 15.02 22.98
CA PRO A 112 8.28 13.75 22.34
C PRO A 112 7.72 12.76 23.39
N GLY A 113 6.89 11.84 22.93
CA GLY A 113 6.39 10.71 23.70
C GLY A 113 7.03 9.38 23.27
N ILE A 114 6.60 8.27 23.91
CA ILE A 114 7.03 6.93 23.53
C ILE A 114 6.55 6.64 22.09
N GLY A 115 7.47 6.17 21.24
CA GLY A 115 7.23 5.88 19.83
C GLY A 115 7.40 7.08 18.89
N ASP A 116 7.65 8.28 19.42
CA ASP A 116 7.94 9.45 18.59
C ASP A 116 9.38 9.44 18.08
N LYS A 117 9.55 9.99 16.88
CA LYS A 117 10.86 10.30 16.31
C LYS A 117 11.08 11.78 16.33
N ALA A 118 12.27 12.23 16.73
CA ALA A 118 12.63 13.63 16.69
C ALA A 118 14.03 13.82 16.12
N LEU A 119 14.23 14.92 15.37
CA LEU A 119 15.56 15.40 15.08
C LEU A 119 16.10 16.03 16.36
N CYS A 120 17.22 15.54 16.84
CA CYS A 120 17.79 15.94 18.11
C CYS A 120 19.24 16.41 17.95
N LYS A 121 19.66 17.38 18.77
CA LYS A 121 21.07 17.55 19.12
C LYS A 121 21.42 16.56 20.21
N ILE A 122 22.47 15.77 19.99
CA ILE A 122 22.89 14.70 20.88
C ILE A 122 24.27 15.03 21.43
N SER A 123 24.44 14.95 22.71
CA SER A 123 25.74 15.20 23.38
C SER A 123 25.92 14.25 24.55
N GLU A 124 27.16 13.90 24.82
CA GLU A 124 27.53 13.13 26.00
C GLU A 124 27.76 14.07 27.19
N HIS A 125 27.20 13.73 28.33
CA HIS A 125 27.37 14.47 29.58
C HIS A 125 27.54 13.51 30.73
N ASN A 126 28.71 13.49 31.38
CA ASN A 126 29.06 12.59 32.47
C ASN A 126 28.86 11.10 32.13
N GLY A 127 29.19 10.66 30.91
CA GLY A 127 29.04 9.27 30.48
C GLY A 127 27.61 8.89 30.09
N GLU A 128 26.66 9.83 30.05
CA GLU A 128 25.28 9.64 29.63
C GLU A 128 25.00 10.43 28.35
N TRP A 129 24.40 9.75 27.35
CA TRP A 129 23.98 10.42 26.13
C TRP A 129 22.66 11.16 26.34
N ARG A 130 22.61 12.42 25.96
CA ARG A 130 21.43 13.28 26.11
C ARG A 130 21.00 13.91 24.81
N ALA A 131 19.67 13.94 24.56
CA ALA A 131 19.06 14.52 23.39
C ALA A 131 18.24 15.77 23.71
N LEU A 132 18.48 16.84 22.93
CA LEU A 132 17.62 18.01 22.89
C LEU A 132 16.86 18.03 21.56
N SER A 133 15.52 17.93 21.56
CA SER A 133 14.72 17.91 20.33
C SER A 133 14.75 19.28 19.62
N ILE A 134 15.10 19.25 18.33
CA ILE A 134 15.02 20.41 17.42
C ILE A 134 13.63 20.44 16.77
N THR A 135 13.20 19.28 16.25
CA THR A 135 11.91 19.09 15.58
C THR A 135 11.42 17.68 15.88
N ILE A 136 10.22 17.56 16.39
CA ILE A 136 9.54 16.28 16.52
C ILE A 136 8.89 15.99 15.18
N PHE A 137 9.22 14.83 14.61
CA PHE A 137 8.49 14.35 13.45
C PHE A 137 7.14 13.88 13.95
N GLU A 138 6.09 14.64 13.70
CA GLU A 138 4.75 14.21 14.02
C GLU A 138 4.51 12.86 13.36
N LYS A 139 4.44 11.83 14.19
CA LYS A 139 3.79 10.60 13.80
C LYS A 139 2.35 11.01 13.56
N ARG A 140 1.87 10.92 12.31
CA ARG A 140 0.45 11.11 11.99
C ARG A 140 -0.46 10.04 12.64
N LEU A 141 0.09 9.09 13.34
CA LEU A 141 -0.57 8.22 14.30
C LEU A 141 -0.40 8.84 15.68
N SER A 142 -1.09 9.87 15.84
CA SER A 142 -1.60 10.70 16.88
C SER A 142 -1.57 10.10 18.28
N ASP A 143 -1.63 10.97 19.21
CA ASP A 143 -2.02 10.79 20.60
C ASP A 143 -3.36 9.99 20.76
N ARG A 144 -4.05 9.63 19.65
CA ARG A 144 -5.31 8.87 19.61
C ARG A 144 -5.09 7.41 19.97
N LEU A 145 -5.97 6.88 20.77
CA LEU A 145 -6.06 5.47 21.11
C LEU A 145 -7.35 4.88 20.55
N ILE A 146 -7.24 3.85 19.75
CA ILE A 146 -8.38 3.09 19.29
C ILE A 146 -8.52 1.87 20.17
N GLY A 147 -9.64 1.71 20.81
CA GLY A 147 -9.81 0.65 21.79
C GLY A 147 -11.24 0.37 22.19
N LEU A 148 -11.35 -0.59 23.08
CA LEU A 148 -12.61 -0.99 23.69
C LEU A 148 -12.87 -0.15 24.93
N TYR A 149 -14.01 0.51 24.95
CA TYR A 149 -14.48 1.20 26.15
C TYR A 149 -15.17 0.22 27.10
N SER A 150 -14.78 0.27 28.34
CA SER A 150 -15.42 -0.47 29.43
C SER A 150 -15.87 0.51 30.50
N THR A 151 -17.13 0.42 30.91
CA THR A 151 -17.71 1.28 31.94
C THR A 151 -17.15 1.00 33.35
N GLY A 152 -17.10 2.02 34.17
CA GLY A 152 -16.67 1.96 35.57
C GLY A 152 -17.46 2.92 36.46
N PRO A 153 -17.25 2.91 37.79
CA PRO A 153 -18.07 3.66 38.73
C PRO A 153 -18.10 5.19 38.53
N ASN A 154 -17.05 5.76 37.92
CA ASN A 154 -16.91 7.22 37.71
C ASN A 154 -16.49 7.53 36.26
N GLY A 155 -17.08 6.83 35.30
CA GLY A 155 -16.73 6.90 33.89
C GLY A 155 -16.30 5.52 33.37
N GLY A 156 -15.04 5.34 32.95
CA GLY A 156 -14.57 4.06 32.45
C GLY A 156 -13.13 4.09 32.01
N LYS A 157 -12.77 3.12 31.19
CA LYS A 157 -11.44 3.04 30.57
C LYS A 157 -11.53 2.63 29.11
N VAL A 158 -10.58 3.09 28.31
CA VAL A 158 -10.36 2.61 26.95
C VAL A 158 -9.07 1.78 26.94
N SER A 159 -9.24 0.49 26.65
CA SER A 159 -8.13 -0.46 26.48
C SER A 159 -7.83 -0.64 24.99
N PRO A 160 -6.53 -0.69 24.57
CA PRO A 160 -6.16 -0.71 23.16
C PRO A 160 -6.68 -1.95 22.43
N SER A 161 -7.12 -1.78 21.18
CA SER A 161 -7.49 -2.87 20.28
C SER A 161 -6.25 -3.62 19.73
N SER A 162 -5.10 -2.98 19.70
CA SER A 162 -3.84 -3.55 19.22
C SER A 162 -3.00 -4.12 20.35
N ARG A 163 -2.51 -5.36 20.22
CA ARG A 163 -1.58 -5.98 21.16
C ARG A 163 -0.20 -5.27 21.25
N LYS A 164 0.13 -4.45 20.26
CA LYS A 164 1.38 -3.67 20.22
C LYS A 164 1.29 -2.38 21.02
N GLU A 165 0.09 -1.88 21.25
CA GLU A 165 -0.19 -0.69 22.06
C GLU A 165 -0.45 -1.11 23.50
N ARG A 166 0.18 -0.42 24.45
CA ARG A 166 0.06 -0.72 25.88
C ARG A 166 -0.56 0.43 26.68
N ARG A 167 -0.83 1.56 26.03
CA ARG A 167 -1.46 2.70 26.68
C ARG A 167 -2.93 2.40 26.91
N GLU A 168 -3.42 2.76 28.08
CA GLU A 168 -4.84 2.80 28.41
C GLU A 168 -5.21 4.23 28.81
N PHE A 169 -6.42 4.66 28.52
CA PHE A 169 -6.95 5.92 29.00
C PHE A 169 -8.06 5.68 30.00
N VAL A 170 -8.00 6.40 31.12
CA VAL A 170 -9.13 6.53 32.02
C VAL A 170 -10.03 7.65 31.48
N ILE A 171 -11.30 7.35 31.31
CA ILE A 171 -12.32 8.27 30.79
C ILE A 171 -13.22 8.69 31.94
N GLN A 172 -13.30 9.98 32.20
CA GLN A 172 -14.22 10.52 33.19
C GLN A 172 -15.65 10.52 32.63
N GLU A 173 -16.67 10.51 33.47
CA GLU A 173 -18.07 10.45 33.05
C GLU A 173 -18.44 11.57 32.05
N ALA A 174 -17.95 12.78 32.28
CA ALA A 174 -18.15 13.92 31.35
C ALA A 174 -17.49 13.77 29.99
N ASP A 175 -16.53 12.85 29.85
CA ASP A 175 -15.70 12.65 28.65
C ASP A 175 -16.09 11.39 27.86
N THR A 176 -17.15 10.71 28.28
CA THR A 176 -17.63 9.48 27.63
C THR A 176 -18.33 9.75 26.31
N HIS A 177 -18.88 10.97 26.13
CA HIS A 177 -19.66 11.39 24.93
C HIS A 177 -20.75 10.37 24.53
N GLY A 178 -21.35 9.70 25.55
CA GLY A 178 -22.42 8.74 25.34
C GLY A 178 -22.00 7.32 25.00
N ALA A 179 -20.70 7.01 25.03
CA ALA A 179 -20.20 5.65 24.83
C ALA A 179 -20.71 4.69 25.92
N LYS A 180 -21.01 3.47 25.50
CA LYS A 180 -21.54 2.38 26.32
C LYS A 180 -20.51 1.29 26.48
N ASP A 181 -20.71 0.42 27.48
CA ASP A 181 -19.87 -0.75 27.67
C ASP A 181 -19.82 -1.62 26.42
N GLY A 182 -18.61 -1.97 25.97
CA GLY A 182 -18.40 -2.75 24.75
C GLY A 182 -18.31 -1.91 23.46
N ASP A 183 -18.39 -0.59 23.54
CA ASP A 183 -18.17 0.25 22.37
C ASP A 183 -16.70 0.30 21.99
N LEU A 184 -16.43 0.20 20.68
CA LEU A 184 -15.17 0.51 20.05
C LEU A 184 -15.12 2.01 19.81
N VAL A 185 -14.07 2.65 20.32
CA VAL A 185 -13.97 4.11 20.35
C VAL A 185 -12.61 4.61 19.93
N VAL A 186 -12.57 5.85 19.46
CA VAL A 186 -11.35 6.65 19.36
C VAL A 186 -11.29 7.57 20.57
N ALA A 187 -10.21 7.51 21.32
CA ALA A 187 -9.98 8.39 22.46
C ALA A 187 -8.70 9.22 22.28
N GLU A 188 -8.75 10.47 22.69
CA GLU A 188 -7.60 11.40 22.70
C GLU A 188 -7.13 11.67 24.13
N PRO A 189 -5.82 11.88 24.35
CA PRO A 189 -5.30 12.21 25.67
C PRO A 189 -5.73 13.60 26.09
N LYS A 190 -6.19 13.75 27.31
CA LYS A 190 -6.40 15.06 27.93
C LYS A 190 -5.10 15.64 28.49
N PRO A 191 -4.86 16.95 28.34
CA PRO A 191 -3.72 17.61 28.94
C PRO A 191 -3.72 17.42 30.46
N GLN A 192 -2.69 16.79 30.98
CA GLN A 192 -2.48 16.63 32.42
C GLN A 192 -1.36 17.58 32.88
N GLY A 193 -1.51 18.15 34.07
CA GLY A 193 -0.50 19.01 34.65
C GLY A 193 0.81 18.25 34.89
N ARG A 194 1.96 18.93 34.88
CA ARG A 194 3.34 18.39 34.99
C ARG A 194 3.65 17.47 36.17
N ARG A 195 2.73 17.19 37.08
CA ARG A 195 2.91 16.40 38.30
C ARG A 195 1.85 15.30 38.49
N HIS A 196 1.24 14.83 37.44
CA HIS A 196 0.24 13.79 37.59
C HIS A 196 0.88 12.40 37.58
N TYR A 197 0.88 11.77 38.77
CA TYR A 197 1.32 10.36 38.96
C TYR A 197 0.09 9.44 38.94
N GLY A 198 -0.61 9.36 37.83
CA GLY A 198 -1.79 8.52 37.68
C GLY A 198 -1.92 7.97 36.26
N PRO A 199 -2.91 7.11 35.99
CA PRO A 199 -3.19 6.64 34.65
C PRO A 199 -3.53 7.83 33.74
N ALA A 200 -3.17 7.71 32.46
CA ALA A 200 -3.43 8.75 31.48
C ALA A 200 -4.93 9.01 31.35
N LEU A 201 -5.34 10.27 31.47
CA LEU A 201 -6.73 10.67 31.22
C LEU A 201 -6.94 10.90 29.72
N GLY A 202 -8.08 10.47 29.23
CA GLY A 202 -8.50 10.71 27.85
C GLY A 202 -9.96 11.15 27.76
N GLU A 203 -10.35 11.55 26.55
CA GLU A 203 -11.74 11.79 26.18
C GLU A 203 -12.08 10.98 24.93
N ILE A 204 -13.28 10.44 24.86
CA ILE A 204 -13.78 9.75 23.67
C ILE A 204 -14.17 10.81 22.66
N VAL A 205 -13.57 10.78 21.47
CA VAL A 205 -13.86 11.73 20.40
C VAL A 205 -14.77 11.14 19.33
N GLU A 206 -14.83 9.79 19.25
CA GLU A 206 -15.65 9.11 18.26
C GLU A 206 -16.05 7.71 18.76
N ILE A 207 -17.30 7.32 18.49
CA ILE A 207 -17.78 5.94 18.69
C ILE A 207 -17.79 5.25 17.33
N ILE A 208 -16.91 4.27 17.16
CA ILE A 208 -16.74 3.52 15.90
C ILE A 208 -17.88 2.52 15.69
N GLY A 209 -18.29 1.83 16.76
CA GLY A 209 -19.31 0.78 16.76
C GLY A 209 -19.26 -0.05 18.02
N HIS A 210 -19.95 -1.16 18.07
CA HIS A 210 -19.99 -2.05 19.22
C HIS A 210 -19.26 -3.37 18.90
N ILE A 211 -18.55 -3.95 19.87
CA ILE A 211 -17.75 -5.17 19.68
C ILE A 211 -18.57 -6.39 19.22
N SER A 212 -19.86 -6.42 19.52
CA SER A 212 -20.76 -7.48 19.07
C SER A 212 -21.20 -7.35 17.60
N ASP A 213 -20.97 -6.21 16.93
CA ASP A 213 -21.26 -6.05 15.52
C ASP A 213 -20.03 -6.48 14.68
N PRO A 214 -20.13 -7.56 13.89
CA PRO A 214 -19.01 -8.03 13.06
C PRO A 214 -18.43 -6.96 12.10
N ARG A 215 -19.27 -6.00 11.66
CA ARG A 215 -18.87 -4.89 10.78
C ARG A 215 -17.96 -3.88 11.47
N SER A 216 -17.93 -3.86 12.80
CA SER A 216 -17.03 -3.03 13.59
C SER A 216 -15.55 -3.42 13.39
N ALA A 217 -15.25 -4.65 12.98
CA ALA A 217 -13.89 -5.08 12.65
C ALA A 217 -13.30 -4.29 11.47
N SER A 218 -14.10 -4.05 10.43
CA SER A 218 -13.67 -3.24 9.27
C SER A 218 -13.46 -1.77 9.66
N LEU A 219 -14.37 -1.20 10.46
CA LEU A 219 -14.23 0.16 10.97
C LEU A 219 -12.99 0.31 11.85
N LEU A 220 -12.74 -0.66 12.72
CA LEU A 220 -11.55 -0.69 13.54
C LEU A 220 -10.27 -0.69 12.68
N ALA A 221 -10.23 -1.51 11.62
CA ALA A 221 -9.10 -1.55 10.71
C ALA A 221 -8.92 -0.22 9.94
N ILE A 222 -10.04 0.40 9.50
CA ILE A 222 -10.02 1.72 8.84
C ILE A 222 -9.34 2.75 9.73
N HIS A 223 -9.77 2.86 10.98
CA HIS A 223 -9.18 3.80 11.94
C HIS A 223 -7.74 3.43 12.31
N ALA A 224 -7.45 2.14 12.53
CA ALA A 224 -6.11 1.67 12.91
C ALA A 224 -5.04 1.91 11.83
N HIS A 225 -5.45 2.03 10.58
CA HIS A 225 -4.58 2.27 9.42
C HIS A 225 -4.73 3.68 8.83
N ASP A 226 -5.46 4.57 9.48
CA ASP A 226 -5.75 5.95 9.02
C ASP A 226 -6.27 5.99 7.56
N ILE A 227 -7.13 5.02 7.20
CA ILE A 227 -7.71 4.95 5.86
C ILE A 227 -8.74 6.07 5.72
N PRO A 228 -8.57 7.03 4.79
CA PRO A 228 -9.50 8.15 4.66
C PRO A 228 -10.83 7.68 4.07
N THR A 229 -11.93 7.86 4.81
CA THR A 229 -13.28 7.46 4.38
C THR A 229 -14.04 8.57 3.68
N GLU A 230 -13.80 9.82 4.05
CA GLU A 230 -14.50 10.98 3.50
C GLU A 230 -13.71 11.62 2.35
N PHE A 231 -14.41 12.06 1.34
CA PHE A 231 -13.84 12.85 0.25
C PHE A 231 -14.03 14.34 0.50
N PRO A 232 -13.01 15.17 0.17
CA PRO A 232 -13.20 16.62 0.16
C PRO A 232 -14.31 17.03 -0.81
N GLU A 233 -15.10 18.06 -0.43
CA GLU A 233 -16.23 18.55 -1.25
C GLU A 233 -15.81 18.90 -2.69
N ALA A 234 -14.62 19.47 -2.86
CA ALA A 234 -14.09 19.79 -4.20
C ALA A 234 -13.86 18.56 -5.08
N ALA A 235 -13.53 17.40 -4.49
CA ALA A 235 -13.38 16.16 -5.24
C ALA A 235 -14.75 15.55 -5.59
N ILE A 236 -15.71 15.62 -4.67
CA ILE A 236 -17.11 15.20 -4.91
C ILE A 236 -17.74 16.05 -6.01
N GLU A 237 -17.57 17.38 -5.95
CA GLU A 237 -18.12 18.30 -6.97
C GLU A 237 -17.54 18.02 -8.34
N GLN A 238 -16.22 17.77 -8.43
CA GLN A 238 -15.57 17.37 -9.69
C GLN A 238 -16.09 16.02 -10.20
N ALA A 239 -16.35 15.05 -9.31
CA ALA A 239 -16.87 13.74 -9.70
C ALA A 239 -18.34 13.82 -10.21
N ARG A 240 -19.15 14.69 -9.60
CA ARG A 240 -20.57 14.91 -10.04
C ARG A 240 -20.70 15.68 -11.33
N ASN A 241 -19.73 16.55 -11.63
CA ASN A 241 -19.73 17.38 -12.83
C ASN A 241 -18.45 17.15 -13.64
N PRO A 242 -18.21 15.93 -14.11
CA PRO A 242 -16.96 15.57 -14.77
C PRO A 242 -16.80 16.31 -16.08
N LYS A 243 -15.62 16.91 -16.26
CA LYS A 243 -15.25 17.57 -17.52
C LYS A 243 -14.08 16.81 -18.13
N PRO A 244 -14.36 15.81 -18.98
CA PRO A 244 -13.29 15.01 -19.53
C PRO A 244 -12.38 15.83 -20.44
N ALA A 245 -11.09 15.53 -20.40
CA ALA A 245 -10.10 16.15 -21.27
C ALA A 245 -10.46 15.89 -22.73
N ALA A 246 -10.36 16.95 -23.55
CA ALA A 246 -10.57 16.84 -24.97
C ALA A 246 -9.46 16.00 -25.61
N SER A 247 -9.85 14.98 -26.37
CA SER A 247 -8.93 14.13 -27.15
C SER A 247 -9.68 13.53 -28.33
N GLU A 248 -9.01 13.38 -29.44
CA GLU A 248 -9.53 12.58 -30.57
C GLU A 248 -9.67 11.13 -30.10
N ARG A 249 -10.79 10.48 -30.48
CA ARG A 249 -11.13 9.13 -30.12
C ARG A 249 -11.61 8.33 -31.29
N GLU A 250 -11.11 7.11 -31.41
CA GLU A 250 -11.56 6.14 -32.40
C GLU A 250 -12.93 5.58 -31.97
N ASP A 251 -13.82 5.39 -32.94
CA ASP A 251 -15.13 4.79 -32.68
C ASP A 251 -15.01 3.25 -32.60
N LEU A 252 -15.24 2.70 -31.40
CA LEU A 252 -15.27 1.26 -31.13
C LEU A 252 -16.68 0.73 -30.88
N THR A 253 -17.73 1.53 -31.12
CA THR A 253 -19.12 1.16 -30.79
C THR A 253 -19.65 -0.03 -31.59
N GLN A 254 -19.05 -0.30 -32.75
CA GLN A 254 -19.42 -1.44 -33.60
C GLN A 254 -18.74 -2.75 -33.18
N ILE A 255 -17.82 -2.72 -32.22
CA ILE A 255 -17.16 -3.90 -31.70
C ILE A 255 -17.95 -4.35 -30.47
N PRO A 256 -18.45 -5.59 -30.43
CA PRO A 256 -19.27 -6.06 -29.30
C PRO A 256 -18.40 -6.41 -28.10
N LEU A 257 -17.76 -5.38 -27.52
CA LEU A 257 -17.01 -5.48 -26.26
C LEU A 257 -17.98 -5.80 -25.13
N ILE A 258 -17.61 -6.72 -24.24
CA ILE A 258 -18.40 -7.10 -23.07
C ILE A 258 -17.57 -6.96 -21.80
N THR A 259 -18.24 -6.71 -20.67
CA THR A 259 -17.63 -6.80 -19.35
C THR A 259 -17.97 -8.14 -18.68
N ILE A 260 -17.03 -8.74 -17.95
CA ILE A 260 -17.22 -9.98 -17.20
C ILE A 260 -16.66 -9.80 -15.81
N ASP A 261 -17.53 -9.67 -14.81
CA ASP A 261 -17.21 -9.22 -13.45
C ASP A 261 -17.93 -10.10 -12.39
N PRO A 262 -17.66 -9.91 -11.07
CA PRO A 262 -18.54 -10.43 -10.04
C PRO A 262 -19.97 -9.89 -10.21
N HIS A 263 -20.99 -10.72 -9.89
CA HIS A 263 -22.41 -10.35 -10.07
C HIS A 263 -22.82 -9.08 -9.34
N ASP A 264 -22.11 -8.74 -8.23
CA ASP A 264 -22.35 -7.57 -7.39
C ASP A 264 -21.41 -6.40 -7.71
N ALA A 265 -20.58 -6.50 -8.75
CA ALA A 265 -19.71 -5.39 -9.19
C ALA A 265 -20.53 -4.20 -9.67
N ARG A 266 -20.05 -3.01 -9.32
CA ARG A 266 -20.61 -1.71 -9.74
C ARG A 266 -19.68 -0.91 -10.62
N ASP A 267 -18.39 -1.19 -10.51
CA ASP A 267 -17.28 -0.60 -11.24
C ASP A 267 -16.80 -1.62 -12.29
N HIS A 268 -17.25 -1.43 -13.52
CA HIS A 268 -16.80 -2.26 -14.65
C HIS A 268 -15.65 -1.54 -15.32
N ASP A 269 -14.43 -1.89 -14.94
CA ASP A 269 -13.22 -1.18 -15.35
C ASP A 269 -12.67 -1.68 -16.69
N ASP A 270 -12.97 -2.92 -17.08
CA ASP A 270 -12.46 -3.55 -18.29
C ASP A 270 -13.54 -4.23 -19.11
N ALA A 271 -13.37 -4.17 -20.41
CA ALA A 271 -14.18 -4.87 -21.40
C ALA A 271 -13.29 -5.59 -22.40
N VAL A 272 -13.72 -6.73 -22.87
CA VAL A 272 -12.94 -7.64 -23.71
C VAL A 272 -13.70 -8.05 -24.96
N PHE A 273 -12.95 -8.32 -26.02
CA PHE A 273 -13.44 -8.87 -27.27
C PHE A 273 -12.34 -9.69 -27.92
N ALA A 274 -12.72 -10.75 -28.62
CA ALA A 274 -11.81 -11.50 -29.48
C ALA A 274 -12.52 -11.95 -30.77
N GLU A 275 -11.77 -12.00 -31.85
CA GLU A 275 -12.19 -12.64 -33.09
C GLU A 275 -11.11 -13.54 -33.65
N LYS A 276 -11.52 -14.58 -34.33
CA LYS A 276 -10.61 -15.52 -34.96
C LYS A 276 -10.17 -14.96 -36.32
N LEU A 277 -8.86 -14.98 -36.56
CA LEU A 277 -8.24 -14.69 -37.85
C LEU A 277 -7.81 -16.00 -38.52
N ASP A 278 -7.44 -15.96 -39.80
CA ASP A 278 -6.99 -17.13 -40.54
C ASP A 278 -5.79 -17.81 -39.89
N ASP A 279 -4.87 -17.03 -39.30
CA ASP A 279 -3.63 -17.50 -38.72
C ASP A 279 -3.44 -17.12 -37.24
N GLY A 280 -4.53 -16.86 -36.52
CA GLY A 280 -4.46 -16.49 -35.11
C GLY A 280 -5.71 -15.85 -34.55
N TRP A 281 -5.51 -14.84 -33.70
CA TRP A 281 -6.55 -14.16 -32.95
C TRP A 281 -6.29 -12.65 -32.89
N ARG A 282 -7.34 -11.89 -33.08
CA ARG A 282 -7.39 -10.47 -32.71
C ARG A 282 -8.08 -10.35 -31.36
N VAL A 283 -7.43 -9.71 -30.40
CA VAL A 283 -7.97 -9.49 -29.06
C VAL A 283 -7.97 -7.99 -28.78
N ILE A 284 -9.06 -7.49 -28.23
CA ILE A 284 -9.16 -6.12 -27.76
C ILE A 284 -9.48 -6.15 -26.27
N VAL A 285 -8.69 -5.39 -25.51
CA VAL A 285 -8.93 -5.11 -24.10
C VAL A 285 -9.12 -3.60 -23.98
N ALA A 286 -10.28 -3.18 -23.52
CA ALA A 286 -10.64 -1.79 -23.34
C ALA A 286 -10.75 -1.50 -21.83
N ILE A 287 -9.99 -0.53 -21.34
CA ILE A 287 -9.98 -0.11 -19.94
C ILE A 287 -10.67 1.26 -19.84
N ALA A 288 -11.46 1.48 -18.82
CA ALA A 288 -12.05 2.78 -18.51
C ALA A 288 -10.97 3.87 -18.48
N ASP A 289 -11.12 4.92 -19.30
CA ASP A 289 -10.13 6.00 -19.39
C ASP A 289 -10.28 7.01 -18.24
N VAL A 290 -9.92 6.56 -17.04
CA VAL A 290 -9.99 7.37 -15.81
C VAL A 290 -9.19 8.67 -15.96
N ALA A 291 -8.05 8.64 -16.67
CA ALA A 291 -7.19 9.80 -16.90
C ALA A 291 -7.87 10.90 -17.73
N ALA A 292 -8.94 10.58 -18.47
CA ALA A 292 -9.75 11.59 -19.14
C ALA A 292 -10.49 12.51 -18.16
N TYR A 293 -10.81 12.02 -16.97
CA TYR A 293 -11.58 12.73 -15.93
C TYR A 293 -10.70 13.21 -14.77
N VAL A 294 -9.72 12.41 -14.37
CA VAL A 294 -8.79 12.71 -13.28
C VAL A 294 -7.52 13.32 -13.89
N THR A 295 -7.56 14.64 -14.07
CA THR A 295 -6.44 15.38 -14.65
C THR A 295 -5.42 15.79 -13.60
N GLU A 296 -4.14 15.87 -14.00
CA GLU A 296 -3.03 16.23 -13.11
C GLU A 296 -3.29 17.51 -12.31
N GLY A 297 -3.06 17.45 -11.00
CA GLY A 297 -3.24 18.56 -10.05
C GLY A 297 -4.69 18.90 -9.71
N SER A 298 -5.68 18.18 -10.27
CA SER A 298 -7.09 18.36 -9.92
C SER A 298 -7.41 17.91 -8.49
N PRO A 299 -8.56 18.31 -7.90
CA PRO A 299 -9.01 17.80 -6.60
C PRO A 299 -9.09 16.27 -6.54
N LEU A 300 -9.60 15.61 -7.59
CA LEU A 300 -9.65 14.15 -7.69
C LEU A 300 -8.26 13.52 -7.72
N ASP A 301 -7.33 14.07 -8.50
CA ASP A 301 -5.95 13.57 -8.60
C ASP A 301 -5.22 13.65 -7.24
N LYS A 302 -5.33 14.79 -6.55
CA LYS A 302 -4.74 14.98 -5.23
C LYS A 302 -5.28 13.99 -4.20
N GLU A 303 -6.59 13.75 -4.21
CA GLU A 303 -7.21 12.83 -3.27
C GLU A 303 -6.90 11.37 -3.63
N ALA A 304 -6.89 11.00 -4.92
CA ALA A 304 -6.49 9.68 -5.38
C ALA A 304 -5.03 9.37 -5.02
N LEU A 305 -4.13 10.34 -5.20
CA LEU A 305 -2.71 10.20 -4.81
C LEU A 305 -2.56 10.00 -3.29
N LYS A 306 -3.34 10.72 -2.48
CA LYS A 306 -3.35 10.56 -1.02
C LYS A 306 -3.83 9.19 -0.58
N ARG A 307 -4.87 8.64 -1.23
CA ARG A 307 -5.43 7.32 -0.93
C ARG A 307 -4.56 6.18 -1.44
N GLY A 308 -4.02 6.32 -2.63
CA GLY A 308 -3.13 5.36 -3.27
C GLY A 308 -3.83 4.16 -3.91
N ASN A 309 -4.89 3.64 -3.31
CA ASN A 309 -5.70 2.53 -3.81
C ASN A 309 -7.11 2.53 -3.22
N SER A 310 -8.00 1.71 -3.76
CA SER A 310 -9.24 1.31 -3.07
C SER A 310 -8.93 0.20 -2.08
N THR A 311 -9.58 0.24 -0.91
CA THR A 311 -9.42 -0.78 0.14
C THR A 311 -10.72 -1.56 0.29
N TYR A 312 -10.63 -2.87 0.10
CA TYR A 312 -11.78 -3.78 0.13
C TYR A 312 -11.84 -4.52 1.47
N PHE A 313 -12.95 -4.37 2.16
CA PHE A 313 -13.28 -5.12 3.37
C PHE A 313 -14.40 -6.13 3.07
N PRO A 314 -14.61 -7.12 3.94
CA PRO A 314 -15.67 -8.10 3.71
C PRO A 314 -17.09 -7.51 3.61
N ASP A 315 -17.33 -6.36 4.26
CA ASP A 315 -18.64 -5.70 4.39
C ASP A 315 -18.73 -4.35 3.66
N ARG A 316 -17.61 -3.79 3.21
CA ARG A 316 -17.56 -2.46 2.57
C ARG A 316 -16.34 -2.25 1.72
N VAL A 317 -16.39 -1.20 0.90
CA VAL A 317 -15.24 -0.69 0.15
C VAL A 317 -14.99 0.75 0.54
N VAL A 318 -13.71 1.11 0.77
CA VAL A 318 -13.26 2.49 0.83
C VAL A 318 -12.57 2.81 -0.50
N PRO A 319 -13.26 3.50 -1.42
CA PRO A 319 -12.78 3.65 -2.78
C PRO A 319 -11.69 4.72 -2.90
N MET A 320 -10.82 4.59 -3.90
CA MET A 320 -9.82 5.59 -4.27
C MET A 320 -10.44 6.84 -4.92
N LEU A 321 -11.52 6.65 -5.65
CA LEU A 321 -12.29 7.69 -6.33
C LEU A 321 -13.75 7.68 -5.85
N PRO A 322 -14.46 8.83 -5.83
CA PRO A 322 -15.88 8.86 -5.51
C PRO A 322 -16.71 7.93 -6.41
N PHE A 323 -17.74 7.32 -5.85
CA PHE A 323 -18.61 6.40 -6.59
C PHE A 323 -19.32 7.06 -7.78
N GLU A 324 -19.58 8.36 -7.72
CA GLU A 324 -20.14 9.17 -8.82
C GLU A 324 -19.25 9.11 -10.07
N LEU A 325 -17.94 8.87 -9.89
CA LEU A 325 -17.03 8.67 -11.01
C LEU A 325 -16.78 7.20 -11.29
N SER A 326 -16.34 6.42 -10.28
CA SER A 326 -15.88 5.05 -10.48
C SER A 326 -17.00 4.07 -10.82
N ALA A 327 -18.19 4.22 -10.22
CA ALA A 327 -19.33 3.35 -10.47
C ALA A 327 -20.34 3.93 -11.49
N ASP A 328 -20.09 5.13 -12.02
CA ASP A 328 -20.95 5.76 -13.00
C ASP A 328 -20.21 6.15 -14.27
N GLU A 329 -19.56 7.32 -14.31
CA GLU A 329 -18.98 7.90 -15.53
C GLU A 329 -17.84 7.07 -16.13
N CYS A 330 -17.01 6.44 -15.30
CA CYS A 330 -15.91 5.57 -15.73
C CYS A 330 -16.37 4.13 -15.98
N SER A 331 -17.43 3.66 -15.30
CA SER A 331 -17.88 2.27 -15.40
C SER A 331 -18.37 1.97 -16.82
N LEU A 332 -17.87 0.90 -17.45
CA LEU A 332 -18.20 0.46 -18.81
C LEU A 332 -19.57 -0.22 -18.85
N LYS A 333 -20.60 0.51 -18.49
CA LYS A 333 -21.98 0.01 -18.40
C LYS A 333 -22.53 -0.43 -19.73
N GLU A 334 -23.36 -1.48 -19.70
CA GLU A 334 -24.04 -1.99 -20.89
C GLU A 334 -24.91 -0.91 -21.56
N GLY A 335 -24.75 -0.76 -22.86
CA GLY A 335 -25.54 0.15 -23.68
C GLY A 335 -25.19 1.63 -23.56
N GLU A 336 -24.19 2.01 -22.76
CA GLU A 336 -23.79 3.40 -22.56
C GLU A 336 -22.46 3.71 -23.26
N LEU A 337 -22.35 4.91 -23.87
CA LEU A 337 -21.10 5.38 -24.47
C LEU A 337 -20.09 5.71 -23.37
N ARG A 338 -18.91 5.11 -23.45
CA ARG A 338 -17.84 5.29 -22.47
C ARG A 338 -16.49 5.53 -23.12
N ARG A 339 -15.68 6.36 -22.46
CA ARG A 339 -14.30 6.63 -22.85
C ARG A 339 -13.40 5.50 -22.40
N THR A 340 -12.58 5.00 -23.33
CA THR A 340 -11.65 3.92 -23.03
C THR A 340 -10.24 4.22 -23.50
N LEU A 341 -9.26 3.62 -22.82
CA LEU A 341 -7.94 3.34 -23.34
C LEU A 341 -7.89 1.86 -23.67
N ALA A 342 -7.99 1.53 -24.93
CA ALA A 342 -8.00 0.16 -25.40
C ALA A 342 -6.63 -0.25 -25.96
N VAL A 343 -6.34 -1.55 -25.90
CA VAL A 343 -5.24 -2.16 -26.63
C VAL A 343 -5.78 -3.25 -27.55
N GLU A 344 -5.46 -3.13 -28.81
CA GLU A 344 -5.67 -4.16 -29.81
C GLU A 344 -4.40 -4.97 -29.97
N MET A 345 -4.51 -6.28 -29.86
CA MET A 345 -3.38 -7.22 -29.90
C MET A 345 -3.65 -8.31 -30.94
N ILE A 346 -2.63 -8.66 -31.72
CA ILE A 346 -2.69 -9.77 -32.67
C ILE A 346 -1.81 -10.90 -32.13
N PHE A 347 -2.40 -12.07 -32.00
CA PHE A 347 -1.74 -13.30 -31.56
C PHE A 347 -1.72 -14.34 -32.68
N GLY A 348 -0.66 -15.14 -32.75
CA GLY A 348 -0.62 -16.32 -33.59
C GLY A 348 -1.44 -17.47 -32.99
N THR A 349 -1.64 -18.54 -33.78
CA THR A 349 -2.27 -19.80 -33.31
C THR A 349 -1.50 -20.46 -32.16
N ASP A 350 -0.22 -20.12 -32.00
CA ASP A 350 0.67 -20.59 -30.93
C ASP A 350 0.53 -19.77 -29.63
N GLY A 351 -0.32 -18.73 -29.63
CA GLY A 351 -0.58 -17.83 -28.51
C GLY A 351 0.49 -16.74 -28.29
N HIS A 352 1.49 -16.62 -29.16
CA HIS A 352 2.48 -15.56 -29.08
C HIS A 352 1.96 -14.27 -29.71
N LYS A 353 2.12 -13.14 -29.00
CA LYS A 353 1.76 -11.82 -29.49
C LYS A 353 2.69 -11.41 -30.63
N ARG A 354 2.10 -11.02 -31.77
CA ARG A 354 2.81 -10.55 -32.97
C ARG A 354 2.90 -9.02 -33.02
N SER A 355 1.81 -8.35 -32.67
CA SER A 355 1.74 -6.89 -32.66
C SER A 355 0.69 -6.39 -31.69
N HIS A 356 0.77 -5.11 -31.36
CA HIS A 356 -0.28 -4.41 -30.62
C HIS A 356 -0.29 -2.92 -30.96
N ARG A 357 -1.42 -2.26 -30.73
CA ARG A 357 -1.57 -0.81 -30.76
C ARG A 357 -2.50 -0.33 -29.66
N PHE A 358 -2.23 0.83 -29.09
CA PHE A 358 -3.11 1.50 -28.14
C PHE A 358 -4.06 2.45 -28.86
N ILE A 359 -5.30 2.53 -28.35
CA ILE A 359 -6.40 3.27 -28.92
C ILE A 359 -7.07 4.07 -27.82
N ARG A 360 -7.16 5.39 -27.98
CA ARG A 360 -8.14 6.15 -27.21
C ARG A 360 -9.48 6.04 -27.92
N GLY A 361 -10.42 5.30 -27.33
CA GLY A 361 -11.68 4.94 -27.96
C GLY A 361 -12.91 5.50 -27.27
N MET A 362 -13.99 5.48 -28.05
CA MET A 362 -15.36 5.53 -27.54
C MET A 362 -15.98 4.18 -27.79
N MET A 363 -16.45 3.50 -26.75
CA MET A 363 -17.10 2.21 -26.86
C MET A 363 -18.52 2.22 -26.27
N GLN A 364 -19.27 1.20 -26.59
CA GLN A 364 -20.54 0.87 -25.97
C GLN A 364 -20.51 -0.61 -25.63
N SER A 365 -20.63 -0.96 -24.33
CA SER A 365 -20.61 -2.35 -23.93
C SER A 365 -21.87 -3.08 -24.45
N ALA A 366 -21.66 -4.20 -25.14
CA ALA A 366 -22.74 -4.99 -25.72
C ALA A 366 -23.45 -5.84 -24.66
N ALA A 367 -22.74 -6.22 -23.60
CA ALA A 367 -23.30 -7.00 -22.50
C ALA A 367 -22.48 -6.81 -21.21
N LYS A 368 -23.18 -6.85 -20.09
CA LYS A 368 -22.61 -7.04 -18.76
C LYS A 368 -22.90 -8.48 -18.33
N LEU A 369 -21.87 -9.27 -18.06
CA LEU A 369 -22.00 -10.66 -17.62
C LEU A 369 -21.31 -10.86 -16.27
N SER A 370 -21.85 -11.78 -15.46
CA SER A 370 -21.09 -12.32 -14.34
C SER A 370 -20.16 -13.44 -14.80
N TYR A 371 -19.11 -13.72 -14.00
CA TYR A 371 -18.23 -14.86 -14.26
C TYR A 371 -18.99 -16.18 -14.35
N GLU A 372 -20.01 -16.36 -13.51
CA GLU A 372 -20.85 -17.54 -13.45
C GLU A 372 -21.71 -17.68 -14.71
N GLU A 373 -22.31 -16.59 -15.19
CA GLU A 373 -23.12 -16.59 -16.43
C GLU A 373 -22.28 -16.90 -17.67
N ALA A 374 -21.12 -16.26 -17.78
CA ALA A 374 -20.20 -16.51 -18.88
C ALA A 374 -19.69 -17.97 -18.88
N GLN A 375 -19.30 -18.49 -17.71
CA GLN A 375 -18.87 -19.88 -17.55
C GLN A 375 -20.01 -20.87 -17.88
N ALA A 376 -21.21 -20.65 -17.34
CA ALA A 376 -22.35 -21.53 -17.59
C ALA A 376 -22.70 -21.60 -19.08
N ALA A 377 -22.62 -20.51 -19.81
CA ALA A 377 -22.89 -20.47 -21.24
C ALA A 377 -21.90 -21.34 -22.02
N ILE A 378 -20.62 -21.28 -21.70
CA ILE A 378 -19.56 -22.09 -22.31
C ILE A 378 -19.72 -23.56 -21.94
N ASP A 379 -20.15 -23.88 -20.73
CA ASP A 379 -20.37 -25.23 -20.22
C ASP A 379 -21.67 -25.88 -20.76
N GLY A 380 -22.31 -25.24 -21.76
CA GLY A 380 -23.50 -25.79 -22.44
C GLY A 380 -24.82 -25.50 -21.74
N LYS A 381 -24.85 -24.51 -20.83
CA LYS A 381 -26.04 -23.99 -20.15
C LYS A 381 -26.28 -22.52 -20.48
N PRO A 382 -26.40 -22.16 -21.78
CA PRO A 382 -26.57 -20.79 -22.18
C PRO A 382 -27.91 -20.24 -21.67
N GLY A 383 -27.90 -19.06 -21.08
CA GLY A 383 -29.12 -18.39 -20.62
C GLY A 383 -28.97 -16.88 -20.71
N GLY A 384 -30.09 -16.18 -20.84
CA GLY A 384 -30.12 -14.73 -20.87
C GLY A 384 -29.13 -14.10 -21.85
N LYS A 385 -28.52 -13.02 -21.46
CA LYS A 385 -27.56 -12.25 -22.26
C LYS A 385 -26.32 -13.05 -22.63
N ALA A 386 -25.82 -13.91 -21.75
CA ALA A 386 -24.69 -14.79 -22.02
C ALA A 386 -24.98 -15.78 -23.18
N GLY A 387 -26.22 -16.25 -23.27
CA GLY A 387 -26.65 -17.09 -24.40
C GLY A 387 -26.68 -16.36 -25.72
N GLU A 388 -27.10 -15.08 -25.73
CA GLU A 388 -27.09 -14.21 -26.94
C GLU A 388 -25.67 -13.97 -27.42
N MET A 389 -24.71 -13.80 -26.49
CA MET A 389 -23.30 -13.51 -26.79
C MET A 389 -22.44 -14.77 -27.05
N LEU A 390 -23.01 -15.97 -26.93
CA LEU A 390 -22.25 -17.22 -26.92
C LEU A 390 -21.43 -17.43 -28.19
N GLU A 391 -22.06 -17.36 -29.37
CA GLU A 391 -21.42 -17.72 -30.64
C GLU A 391 -20.44 -16.62 -31.12
N GLU A 392 -20.86 -15.38 -31.04
CA GLU A 392 -20.14 -14.25 -31.64
C GLU A 392 -19.05 -13.68 -30.72
N VAL A 393 -19.18 -13.82 -29.40
CA VAL A 393 -18.26 -13.19 -28.45
C VAL A 393 -17.60 -14.20 -27.52
N LEU A 394 -18.39 -15.02 -26.78
CA LEU A 394 -17.81 -15.90 -25.74
C LEU A 394 -16.95 -17.01 -26.35
N LYS A 395 -17.41 -17.71 -27.37
CA LYS A 395 -16.61 -18.77 -28.01
C LYS A 395 -15.30 -18.27 -28.61
N PRO A 396 -15.26 -17.14 -29.33
CA PRO A 396 -13.99 -16.53 -29.76
C PRO A 396 -13.08 -16.13 -28.60
N LEU A 397 -13.62 -15.55 -27.53
CA LEU A 397 -12.84 -15.22 -26.32
C LEU A 397 -12.19 -16.45 -25.71
N TRP A 398 -12.95 -17.55 -25.52
CA TRP A 398 -12.41 -18.82 -24.98
C TRP A 398 -11.39 -19.45 -25.94
N GLY A 399 -11.62 -19.32 -27.27
CA GLY A 399 -10.66 -19.78 -28.28
C GLY A 399 -9.32 -19.03 -28.22
N ALA A 400 -9.37 -17.70 -28.10
CA ALA A 400 -8.19 -16.89 -27.87
C ALA A 400 -7.49 -17.24 -26.56
N TYR A 401 -8.24 -17.31 -25.46
CA TYR A 401 -7.73 -17.72 -24.15
C TYR A 401 -7.03 -19.05 -24.19
N ALA A 402 -7.58 -20.05 -24.84
CA ALA A 402 -6.97 -21.38 -24.95
C ALA A 402 -5.59 -21.34 -25.64
N ALA A 403 -5.43 -20.49 -26.70
CA ALA A 403 -4.13 -20.29 -27.33
C ALA A 403 -3.15 -19.58 -26.41
N LEU A 404 -3.58 -18.53 -25.70
CA LEU A 404 -2.75 -17.77 -24.76
C LEU A 404 -2.33 -18.62 -23.56
N SER A 405 -3.25 -19.39 -22.96
CA SER A 405 -2.99 -20.30 -21.85
C SER A 405 -1.95 -21.35 -22.22
N LYS A 406 -2.05 -21.95 -23.40
CA LYS A 406 -1.06 -22.89 -23.89
C LYS A 406 0.35 -22.29 -24.06
N ALA A 407 0.44 -21.02 -24.47
CA ALA A 407 1.72 -20.30 -24.54
C ALA A 407 2.24 -19.97 -23.15
N ARG A 408 1.36 -19.63 -22.21
CA ARG A 408 1.69 -19.37 -20.81
C ARG A 408 2.25 -20.63 -20.13
N ASP A 409 1.60 -21.77 -20.32
CA ASP A 409 2.01 -23.04 -19.68
C ASP A 409 3.42 -23.46 -20.08
N LYS A 410 3.86 -23.14 -21.31
CA LYS A 410 5.25 -23.38 -21.77
C LYS A 410 6.30 -22.60 -20.97
N ARG A 411 5.91 -21.49 -20.33
CA ARG A 411 6.80 -20.71 -19.46
C ARG A 411 6.86 -21.27 -18.03
N ALA A 412 6.09 -22.33 -17.73
CA ALA A 412 5.98 -22.99 -16.43
C ALA A 412 5.81 -21.99 -15.25
N PRO A 413 4.77 -21.12 -15.28
CA PRO A 413 4.55 -20.21 -14.18
C PRO A 413 4.20 -20.98 -12.91
N LEU A 414 4.58 -20.44 -11.75
CA LEU A 414 4.10 -20.95 -10.48
C LEU A 414 2.58 -20.68 -10.37
N ASP A 415 1.76 -21.71 -10.50
CA ASP A 415 0.31 -21.61 -10.27
C ASP A 415 0.01 -22.03 -8.83
N LEU A 416 -0.38 -21.05 -8.01
CA LEU A 416 -0.76 -21.27 -6.63
C LEU A 416 -2.29 -21.29 -6.53
N ASP A 417 -2.84 -22.45 -6.30
CA ASP A 417 -4.28 -22.63 -6.03
C ASP A 417 -4.55 -22.43 -4.53
N LEU A 418 -4.51 -21.18 -4.09
CA LEU A 418 -4.80 -20.81 -2.70
C LEU A 418 -6.29 -20.51 -2.55
N PRO A 419 -7.01 -21.20 -1.64
CA PRO A 419 -8.44 -20.99 -1.47
C PRO A 419 -8.73 -19.58 -0.93
N GLU A 420 -9.43 -18.77 -1.72
CA GLU A 420 -9.93 -17.46 -1.29
C GLU A 420 -11.20 -17.64 -0.45
N ARG A 421 -11.13 -17.30 0.83
CA ARG A 421 -12.29 -17.36 1.72
C ARG A 421 -13.03 -16.04 1.70
N ARG A 422 -14.36 -16.10 1.54
CA ARG A 422 -15.26 -14.95 1.64
C ARG A 422 -16.23 -15.11 2.79
N ILE A 423 -16.51 -13.98 3.46
CA ILE A 423 -17.51 -13.90 4.53
C ILE A 423 -18.81 -13.43 3.90
N LYS A 424 -19.89 -14.17 4.12
CA LYS A 424 -21.23 -13.76 3.76
C LYS A 424 -21.93 -13.17 4.98
N PHE A 425 -22.54 -12.02 4.80
CA PHE A 425 -23.31 -11.34 5.83
C PHE A 425 -24.81 -11.47 5.54
N LYS A 426 -25.61 -11.60 6.60
CA LYS A 426 -27.06 -11.43 6.56
C LYS A 426 -27.39 -9.94 6.42
N GLU A 427 -28.64 -9.61 6.09
CA GLU A 427 -29.11 -8.22 6.00
C GLU A 427 -28.94 -7.44 7.31
N ASN A 428 -29.04 -8.09 8.46
CA ASN A 428 -28.82 -7.51 9.78
C ASN A 428 -27.35 -7.31 10.15
N GLY A 429 -26.40 -7.67 9.24
CA GLY A 429 -24.96 -7.51 9.47
C GLY A 429 -24.29 -8.68 10.20
N GLU A 430 -25.05 -9.70 10.64
CA GLU A 430 -24.45 -10.91 11.20
C GLU A 430 -23.76 -11.76 10.12
N ILE A 431 -22.75 -12.52 10.52
CA ILE A 431 -22.09 -13.48 9.64
C ILE A 431 -23.07 -14.63 9.34
N ASP A 432 -23.40 -14.82 8.07
CA ASP A 432 -24.20 -15.95 7.58
C ASP A 432 -23.34 -17.21 7.38
N GLY A 433 -22.09 -17.03 6.93
CA GLY A 433 -21.16 -18.11 6.72
C GLY A 433 -19.84 -17.66 6.13
N ILE A 434 -18.91 -18.60 6.05
CA ILE A 434 -17.63 -18.46 5.36
C ILE A 434 -17.59 -19.52 4.26
N TYR A 435 -17.35 -19.09 3.04
CA TYR A 435 -17.25 -20.00 1.89
C TYR A 435 -15.96 -19.76 1.12
N THR A 436 -15.52 -20.79 0.42
CA THR A 436 -14.39 -20.68 -0.50
C THR A 436 -14.92 -20.26 -1.87
N LYS A 437 -14.37 -19.17 -2.42
CA LYS A 437 -14.70 -18.73 -3.77
C LYS A 437 -14.11 -19.73 -4.77
N GLU A 438 -14.94 -20.26 -5.65
CA GLU A 438 -14.49 -21.10 -6.75
C GLU A 438 -13.81 -20.23 -7.83
N ARG A 439 -12.64 -20.64 -8.30
CA ARG A 439 -11.94 -19.97 -9.40
C ARG A 439 -12.31 -20.62 -10.71
N LEU A 440 -13.27 -20.03 -11.41
CA LEU A 440 -13.75 -20.47 -12.72
C LEU A 440 -12.71 -20.16 -13.83
N GLU A 441 -12.84 -20.82 -14.98
CA GLU A 441 -12.03 -20.48 -16.16
C GLU A 441 -12.31 -19.07 -16.67
N ALA A 442 -13.53 -18.56 -16.53
CA ALA A 442 -13.88 -17.17 -16.81
C ALA A 442 -13.00 -16.16 -16.06
N HIS A 443 -12.65 -16.43 -14.79
CA HIS A 443 -11.72 -15.60 -14.04
C HIS A 443 -10.30 -15.63 -14.64
N ARG A 444 -9.84 -16.83 -15.03
CA ARG A 444 -8.51 -17.03 -15.63
C ARG A 444 -8.42 -16.37 -17.02
N LEU A 445 -9.53 -16.38 -17.76
CA LEU A 445 -9.62 -15.70 -19.06
C LEU A 445 -9.40 -14.20 -18.90
N ILE A 446 -10.16 -13.54 -18.03
CA ILE A 446 -10.02 -12.11 -17.79
C ILE A 446 -8.62 -11.78 -17.26
N GLU A 447 -8.11 -12.56 -16.30
CA GLU A 447 -6.74 -12.42 -15.81
C GLU A 447 -5.71 -12.45 -16.95
N GLU A 448 -5.81 -13.42 -17.85
CA GLU A 448 -4.86 -13.54 -18.98
C GLU A 448 -4.99 -12.34 -19.95
N MET A 449 -6.20 -11.87 -20.23
CA MET A 449 -6.42 -10.67 -21.05
C MET A 449 -5.77 -9.44 -20.42
N MET A 450 -5.90 -9.26 -19.09
CA MET A 450 -5.25 -8.17 -18.36
C MET A 450 -3.73 -8.29 -18.37
N ILE A 451 -3.19 -9.50 -18.18
CA ILE A 451 -1.73 -9.74 -18.27
C ILE A 451 -1.21 -9.32 -19.62
N GLN A 452 -1.86 -9.74 -20.72
CA GLN A 452 -1.42 -9.40 -22.07
C GLN A 452 -1.51 -7.89 -22.37
N ALA A 453 -2.56 -7.23 -21.89
CA ALA A 453 -2.70 -5.77 -21.98
C ALA A 453 -1.56 -5.05 -21.22
N ASN A 454 -1.23 -5.52 -20.02
CA ASN A 454 -0.13 -4.97 -19.22
C ASN A 454 1.24 -5.20 -19.88
N VAL A 455 1.47 -6.37 -20.46
CA VAL A 455 2.69 -6.67 -21.24
C VAL A 455 2.80 -5.75 -22.45
N ALA A 456 1.70 -5.53 -23.19
CA ALA A 456 1.68 -4.61 -24.32
C ALA A 456 2.00 -3.16 -23.89
N ALA A 457 1.46 -2.72 -22.76
CA ALA A 457 1.75 -1.39 -22.19
C ALA A 457 3.23 -1.24 -21.83
N ALA A 458 3.79 -2.23 -21.12
CA ALA A 458 5.20 -2.24 -20.73
C ALA A 458 6.12 -2.18 -21.96
N GLU A 459 5.91 -3.05 -22.95
CA GLU A 459 6.68 -3.06 -24.20
C GLU A 459 6.61 -1.73 -24.96
N THR A 460 5.43 -1.08 -24.95
CA THR A 460 5.26 0.23 -25.57
C THR A 460 6.07 1.30 -24.85
N LEU A 461 5.97 1.38 -23.53
CA LEU A 461 6.69 2.37 -22.74
C LEU A 461 8.21 2.16 -22.82
N GLU A 462 8.68 0.91 -22.80
CA GLU A 462 10.10 0.59 -23.01
C GLU A 462 10.60 1.03 -24.39
N ARG A 463 9.87 0.69 -25.44
CA ARG A 463 10.20 1.09 -26.81
C ARG A 463 10.30 2.62 -26.96
N GLU A 464 9.37 3.34 -26.35
CA GLU A 464 9.34 4.82 -26.35
C GLU A 464 10.28 5.44 -25.31
N LYS A 465 11.01 4.62 -24.53
CA LYS A 465 11.92 5.07 -23.45
C LYS A 465 11.23 5.97 -22.43
N SER A 466 9.94 5.74 -22.21
CA SER A 466 9.13 6.41 -21.20
C SER A 466 9.33 5.78 -19.83
N PRO A 467 9.21 6.56 -18.72
CA PRO A 467 9.27 6.00 -17.38
C PRO A 467 8.20 4.93 -17.16
N LEU A 468 8.63 3.80 -16.59
CA LEU A 468 7.78 2.67 -16.23
C LEU A 468 8.17 2.18 -14.85
N ILE A 469 7.16 1.92 -14.01
CA ILE A 469 7.37 1.33 -12.68
C ILE A 469 7.07 -0.16 -12.78
N TYR A 470 8.11 -1.00 -12.63
CA TYR A 470 7.96 -2.44 -12.59
C TYR A 470 7.63 -2.91 -11.18
N ARG A 471 6.70 -3.86 -11.09
CA ARG A 471 6.52 -4.66 -9.88
C ARG A 471 7.41 -5.89 -9.97
N VAL A 472 8.43 -5.93 -9.12
CA VAL A 472 9.44 -6.99 -9.13
C VAL A 472 9.48 -7.70 -7.77
N HIS A 473 9.95 -8.95 -7.79
CA HIS A 473 10.29 -9.69 -6.60
C HIS A 473 11.75 -10.12 -6.67
N ASP A 474 12.46 -9.95 -5.56
CA ASP A 474 13.80 -10.49 -5.42
C ASP A 474 13.74 -12.01 -5.26
N THR A 475 14.85 -12.67 -5.60
CA THR A 475 15.02 -14.09 -5.31
C THR A 475 14.97 -14.33 -3.79
N PRO A 476 14.44 -15.49 -3.34
CA PRO A 476 14.49 -15.84 -1.92
C PRO A 476 15.93 -15.85 -1.41
N THR A 477 16.14 -15.40 -0.18
CA THR A 477 17.45 -15.51 0.47
C THR A 477 17.79 -16.99 0.77
N ASP A 478 19.08 -17.33 0.83
CA ASP A 478 19.51 -18.70 1.14
C ASP A 478 18.91 -19.22 2.45
N ALA A 479 18.75 -18.35 3.45
CA ALA A 479 18.10 -18.70 4.70
C ALA A 479 16.63 -19.09 4.53
N LYS A 480 15.89 -18.42 3.64
CA LYS A 480 14.49 -18.79 3.32
C LYS A 480 14.41 -20.09 2.54
N ILE A 481 15.35 -20.33 1.64
CA ILE A 481 15.45 -21.59 0.87
C ILE A 481 15.75 -22.75 1.83
N ALA A 482 16.71 -22.58 2.75
CA ALA A 482 17.03 -23.59 3.77
C ALA A 482 15.82 -23.89 4.69
N ALA A 483 15.16 -22.85 5.20
CA ALA A 483 13.96 -23.01 6.04
C ALA A 483 12.81 -23.72 5.28
N PHE A 484 12.67 -23.44 3.98
CA PHE A 484 11.68 -24.13 3.16
C PHE A 484 12.05 -25.61 2.94
N ALA A 485 13.33 -25.92 2.71
CA ALA A 485 13.81 -27.29 2.60
C ALA A 485 13.58 -28.07 3.91
N GLU A 486 13.86 -27.47 5.08
CA GLU A 486 13.54 -28.06 6.39
C GLU A 486 12.04 -28.31 6.55
N PHE A 487 11.19 -27.34 6.16
CA PHE A 487 9.75 -27.54 6.18
C PHE A 487 9.31 -28.70 5.29
N LEU A 488 9.82 -28.82 4.06
CA LEU A 488 9.50 -29.95 3.16
C LEU A 488 9.86 -31.29 3.78
N GLN A 489 10.98 -31.38 4.50
CA GLN A 489 11.36 -32.60 5.21
C GLN A 489 10.34 -32.98 6.31
N THR A 490 9.70 -32.00 6.99
CA THR A 490 8.70 -32.29 8.02
C THR A 490 7.43 -32.93 7.45
N ILE A 491 7.19 -32.79 6.15
CA ILE A 491 6.04 -33.36 5.42
C ILE A 491 6.49 -34.45 4.44
N GLU A 492 7.70 -35.00 4.64
CA GLU A 492 8.30 -36.12 3.87
C GLU A 492 8.45 -35.83 2.35
N LEU A 493 8.51 -34.56 1.96
CA LEU A 493 8.84 -34.13 0.59
C LEU A 493 10.33 -33.80 0.48
N LYS A 494 10.94 -34.15 -0.70
CA LYS A 494 12.35 -33.91 -1.00
C LYS A 494 12.49 -32.78 -2.02
#